data_a73dcaf7c09933f6920c5b7fe49e1692
#
_entry.id   a73dcaf7c09933f6920c5b7fe49e1692
#
_cell.length_a   1.000
_cell.length_b   1.000
_cell.length_c   1.000
_cell.angle_alpha   90.00
_cell.angle_beta   90.00
_cell.angle_gamma   90.00
#
_symmetry.space_group_name_H-M   'P 1'
#
loop_
_entity.id
_entity.type
_entity.pdbx_description
1 polymer ?
#
loop_
_entity_poly.entity_id
_entity_poly.type
_entity_poly.pdbx_seq_one_letter_code
_entity_poly.pdbx_strand_id
1 'polypeptide(L)'
;MAETEEKKVAAKKPAAKKAPAKKPAAPKAETEVKETKKAAKAEAKAVKEEAKAAKKAEKAAKKAPKEVKPEVVHDSARCYVRDVRVTPRKVRYVADYVRGKDVAEALAILKNVNKVAALPIAKAIASAAANATNNFGMEKDKLYVAEIQVGDGLRIKRYIPRAKGSASGIIKRNSHLTVVVKERK
;
A
#
# COMPACT_ATOMS: atom_id res chain seq x y z
N MET A 1 43.71 -27.85 -18.98
CA MET A 1 44.79 -27.69 -18.01
C MET A 1 44.48 -26.55 -17.10
N ALA A 2 44.36 -26.89 -15.90
CA ALA A 2 44.69 -26.38 -14.58
C ALA A 2 43.67 -25.31 -14.08
N GLU A 3 42.89 -25.64 -13.15
CA GLU A 3 43.01 -25.85 -11.68
C GLU A 3 42.80 -24.55 -10.91
N THR A 4 41.69 -24.54 -10.23
CA THR A 4 41.44 -24.50 -8.77
C THR A 4 42.00 -23.28 -8.01
N GLU A 5 41.16 -22.59 -7.26
CA GLU A 5 41.20 -22.61 -5.79
C GLU A 5 39.98 -21.97 -5.10
N GLU A 6 39.37 -22.78 -4.29
CA GLU A 6 38.42 -22.39 -3.23
C GLU A 6 39.17 -21.70 -2.08
N LYS A 7 38.54 -20.71 -1.47
CA LYS A 7 38.91 -20.28 -0.09
C LYS A 7 37.69 -20.12 0.78
N LYS A 8 37.43 -21.23 1.51
CA LYS A 8 36.72 -21.27 2.81
C LYS A 8 37.37 -20.34 3.81
N VAL A 9 36.61 -19.56 4.53
CA VAL A 9 37.00 -19.07 5.84
C VAL A 9 35.90 -19.32 6.84
N ALA A 10 36.29 -20.07 7.83
CA ALA A 10 35.49 -20.67 8.89
C ALA A 10 35.11 -19.74 10.03
N ALA A 11 34.09 -20.17 10.72
CA ALA A 11 33.52 -19.65 11.97
C ALA A 11 34.51 -19.49 13.13
N LYS A 12 34.19 -18.53 14.03
CA LYS A 12 34.71 -18.54 15.40
C LYS A 12 33.66 -18.03 16.39
N LYS A 13 33.09 -18.98 17.14
CA LYS A 13 32.47 -18.76 18.47
C LYS A 13 33.57 -18.66 19.52
N PRO A 14 33.36 -17.99 20.61
CA PRO A 14 33.91 -18.48 21.88
C PRO A 14 32.87 -18.78 22.96
N ALA A 15 33.26 -19.72 23.74
CA ALA A 15 32.61 -20.54 24.69
C ALA A 15 32.36 -19.90 26.09
N ALA A 16 31.54 -20.63 26.82
CA ALA A 16 31.10 -20.52 28.19
C ALA A 16 32.20 -20.44 29.28
N LYS A 17 31.87 -19.84 30.44
CA LYS A 17 32.49 -20.16 31.72
C LYS A 17 31.49 -20.31 32.86
N LYS A 18 31.61 -21.45 33.45
CA LYS A 18 30.99 -22.14 34.57
C LYS A 18 30.86 -21.36 35.90
N ALA A 19 29.87 -21.81 36.65
CA ALA A 19 29.58 -21.59 38.07
C ALA A 19 30.72 -22.04 39.03
N PRO A 20 30.63 -21.81 40.33
CA PRO A 20 30.06 -22.85 41.18
C PRO A 20 29.22 -22.41 42.40
N ALA A 21 28.56 -23.41 42.94
CA ALA A 21 27.64 -23.47 44.07
C ALA A 21 28.23 -23.17 45.46
N LYS A 22 27.33 -22.73 46.36
CA LYS A 22 27.34 -23.18 47.79
C LYS A 22 25.98 -22.93 48.41
N LYS A 23 25.33 -24.00 48.90
CA LYS A 23 24.34 -24.04 49.98
C LYS A 23 25.09 -24.09 51.31
N PRO A 24 24.53 -23.64 52.48
CA PRO A 24 23.55 -24.46 53.20
C PRO A 24 22.51 -23.70 54.06
N ALA A 25 21.49 -24.47 54.48
CA ALA A 25 20.67 -24.47 55.68
C ALA A 25 19.57 -23.43 55.93
N ALA A 26 18.35 -23.96 56.06
CA ALA A 26 17.12 -23.35 56.57
C ALA A 26 17.20 -23.06 58.12
N PRO A 27 16.30 -22.19 58.64
CA PRO A 27 15.13 -22.72 59.29
C PRO A 27 13.81 -21.91 59.17
N LYS A 28 12.73 -22.66 59.17
CA LYS A 28 11.35 -22.43 59.63
C LYS A 28 11.00 -21.05 60.25
N ALA A 29 10.52 -20.14 59.39
CA ALA A 29 9.65 -18.98 59.72
C ALA A 29 9.01 -18.30 58.51
N GLU A 30 8.99 -18.95 57.35
CA GLU A 30 8.55 -18.31 56.09
C GLU A 30 7.22 -18.82 55.53
N THR A 31 6.48 -19.68 56.22
CA THR A 31 5.24 -20.25 55.70
C THR A 31 4.02 -19.36 55.90
N GLU A 32 3.94 -18.56 56.93
CA GLU A 32 2.77 -17.67 57.15
C GLU A 32 2.79 -16.37 56.33
N VAL A 33 3.98 -15.87 56.00
CA VAL A 33 4.10 -14.63 55.17
C VAL A 33 3.87 -14.89 53.67
N LYS A 34 3.95 -16.16 53.22
CA LYS A 34 3.71 -16.54 51.83
C LYS A 34 2.23 -16.71 51.49
N GLU A 35 1.39 -17.10 52.44
CA GLU A 35 -0.06 -17.26 52.22
C GLU A 35 -0.77 -15.91 52.17
N THR A 36 -0.44 -14.96 53.02
CA THR A 36 -1.01 -13.60 53.00
C THR A 36 -0.63 -12.82 51.71
N LYS A 37 0.59 -13.00 51.19
CA LYS A 37 1.00 -12.41 49.92
C LYS A 37 0.35 -13.06 48.70
N LYS A 38 -0.06 -14.33 48.81
CA LYS A 38 -0.73 -15.05 47.71
C LYS A 38 -2.21 -14.67 47.62
N ALA A 39 -2.86 -14.44 48.78
CA ALA A 39 -4.24 -13.94 48.81
C ALA A 39 -4.35 -12.50 48.30
N ALA A 40 -3.49 -11.59 48.76
CA ALA A 40 -3.47 -10.20 48.29
C ALA A 40 -3.13 -10.06 46.76
N LYS A 41 -2.34 -11.01 46.23
CA LYS A 41 -2.03 -11.04 44.78
C LYS A 41 -3.16 -11.60 43.91
N ALA A 42 -4.02 -12.45 44.49
CA ALA A 42 -5.21 -12.98 43.85
C ALA A 42 -6.31 -11.90 43.75
N GLU A 43 -6.56 -11.17 44.85
CA GLU A 43 -7.53 -10.06 44.89
C GLU A 43 -7.13 -8.91 43.95
N ALA A 44 -5.84 -8.55 43.93
CA ALA A 44 -5.34 -7.53 43.00
C ALA A 44 -5.43 -7.94 41.51
N LYS A 45 -5.45 -9.26 41.22
CA LYS A 45 -5.64 -9.80 39.89
C LYS A 45 -7.11 -9.78 39.46
N ALA A 46 -8.02 -10.10 40.36
CA ALA A 46 -9.46 -10.05 40.14
C ALA A 46 -9.94 -8.61 39.86
N VAL A 47 -9.51 -7.63 40.66
CA VAL A 47 -9.83 -6.21 40.51
C VAL A 47 -9.27 -5.64 39.16
N LYS A 48 -8.10 -6.15 38.72
CA LYS A 48 -7.54 -5.76 37.40
C LYS A 48 -8.28 -6.38 36.23
N GLU A 49 -8.85 -7.54 36.39
CA GLU A 49 -9.64 -8.21 35.35
C GLU A 49 -11.02 -7.59 35.21
N GLU A 50 -11.69 -7.23 36.34
CA GLU A 50 -12.95 -6.47 36.30
C GLU A 50 -12.77 -5.07 35.73
N ALA A 51 -11.70 -4.36 36.07
CA ALA A 51 -11.39 -3.05 35.47
C ALA A 51 -11.08 -3.14 33.98
N LYS A 52 -10.55 -4.27 33.48
CA LYS A 52 -10.30 -4.54 32.08
C LYS A 52 -11.58 -4.90 31.32
N ALA A 53 -12.47 -5.63 31.97
CA ALA A 53 -13.79 -5.98 31.41
C ALA A 53 -14.68 -4.74 31.35
N ALA A 54 -14.72 -3.89 32.36
CA ALA A 54 -15.43 -2.62 32.35
C ALA A 54 -14.94 -1.67 31.23
N LYS A 55 -13.62 -1.53 31.07
CA LYS A 55 -13.03 -0.72 29.96
C LYS A 55 -13.29 -1.29 28.57
N LYS A 56 -13.44 -2.62 28.45
CA LYS A 56 -13.79 -3.29 27.20
C LYS A 56 -15.26 -3.11 26.84
N ALA A 57 -16.14 -3.13 27.86
CA ALA A 57 -17.58 -2.83 27.71
C ALA A 57 -17.81 -1.36 27.34
N GLU A 58 -17.11 -0.42 27.97
CA GLU A 58 -17.20 1.03 27.67
C GLU A 58 -16.66 1.37 26.28
N LYS A 59 -15.62 0.64 25.81
CA LYS A 59 -15.10 0.77 24.45
C LYS A 59 -16.02 0.16 23.38
N ALA A 60 -16.83 -0.85 23.75
CA ALA A 60 -17.85 -1.43 22.89
C ALA A 60 -19.09 -0.53 22.81
N ALA A 61 -19.47 0.12 23.91
CA ALA A 61 -20.60 1.07 23.96
C ALA A 61 -20.32 2.39 23.22
N LYS A 62 -19.04 2.83 23.16
CA LYS A 62 -18.61 4.03 22.39
C LYS A 62 -18.49 3.78 20.87
N LYS A 63 -18.69 2.55 20.41
CA LYS A 63 -18.87 2.25 19.00
C LYS A 63 -20.33 2.50 18.62
N ALA A 64 -20.80 3.74 18.78
CA ALA A 64 -22.07 4.18 18.25
C ALA A 64 -22.22 3.72 16.79
N PRO A 65 -23.42 3.28 16.35
CA PRO A 65 -23.65 2.95 14.95
C PRO A 65 -23.25 4.20 14.16
N LYS A 66 -22.30 4.02 13.22
CA LYS A 66 -21.98 5.06 12.25
C LYS A 66 -23.30 5.42 11.61
N GLU A 67 -23.74 6.65 11.79
CA GLU A 67 -24.83 7.22 11.02
C GLU A 67 -24.63 6.79 9.57
N VAL A 68 -25.56 6.03 9.04
CA VAL A 68 -25.59 5.65 7.64
C VAL A 68 -25.78 6.97 6.91
N LYS A 69 -24.66 7.56 6.46
CA LYS A 69 -24.73 8.71 5.57
C LYS A 69 -25.58 8.29 4.39
N PRO A 70 -26.53 9.13 3.94
CA PRO A 70 -27.34 8.79 2.79
C PRO A 70 -26.40 8.34 1.66
N GLU A 71 -26.67 7.19 1.08
CA GLU A 71 -25.92 6.66 -0.05
C GLU A 71 -26.04 7.68 -1.18
N VAL A 72 -24.99 8.48 -1.32
CA VAL A 72 -24.88 9.39 -2.46
C VAL A 72 -24.64 8.50 -3.66
N VAL A 73 -25.65 8.33 -4.50
CA VAL A 73 -25.53 7.58 -5.76
C VAL A 73 -24.49 8.31 -6.61
N HIS A 74 -23.30 7.76 -6.65
CA HIS A 74 -22.20 8.32 -7.46
C HIS A 74 -22.29 7.77 -8.87
N ASP A 75 -22.73 8.58 -9.82
CA ASP A 75 -22.79 8.21 -11.24
C ASP A 75 -21.40 8.06 -11.91
N SER A 76 -20.30 8.36 -11.21
CA SER A 76 -18.96 8.31 -11.80
C SER A 76 -17.87 7.95 -10.80
N ALA A 77 -16.96 7.09 -11.20
CA ALA A 77 -15.72 6.79 -10.47
C ALA A 77 -14.51 7.43 -11.16
N ARG A 78 -13.54 7.89 -10.35
CA ARG A 78 -12.36 8.60 -10.85
C ARG A 78 -11.07 7.93 -10.36
N CYS A 79 -10.04 7.99 -11.21
CA CYS A 79 -8.68 7.63 -10.87
C CYS A 79 -7.72 8.75 -11.30
N TYR A 80 -6.79 9.12 -10.41
CA TYR A 80 -5.75 10.12 -10.67
C TYR A 80 -4.38 9.46 -10.66
N VAL A 81 -3.64 9.63 -11.76
CA VAL A 81 -2.24 9.17 -11.85
C VAL A 81 -1.36 10.38 -12.07
N ARG A 82 -0.41 10.61 -11.17
CA ARG A 82 0.52 11.74 -11.23
C ARG A 82 1.86 11.30 -11.81
N ASP A 83 2.54 12.21 -12.50
CA ASP A 83 3.93 12.11 -12.95
C ASP A 83 4.26 10.87 -13.79
N VAL A 84 3.38 10.54 -14.74
CA VAL A 84 3.66 9.53 -15.76
C VAL A 84 4.82 10.01 -16.63
N ARG A 85 5.90 9.22 -16.73
CA ARG A 85 7.12 9.56 -17.47
C ARG A 85 6.96 9.44 -18.98
N VAL A 86 5.86 9.98 -19.50
CA VAL A 86 5.54 10.03 -20.94
C VAL A 86 5.05 11.44 -21.27
N THR A 87 5.44 11.94 -22.44
CA THR A 87 5.03 13.27 -22.92
C THR A 87 3.51 13.33 -23.10
N PRO A 88 2.80 14.39 -22.66
CA PRO A 88 1.34 14.50 -22.73
C PRO A 88 0.75 14.26 -24.12
N ARG A 89 1.41 14.75 -25.18
CA ARG A 89 0.98 14.51 -26.57
C ARG A 89 0.87 13.01 -26.88
N LYS A 90 1.88 12.22 -26.49
CA LYS A 90 1.88 10.75 -26.73
C LYS A 90 0.81 10.04 -25.92
N VAL A 91 0.50 10.53 -24.73
CA VAL A 91 -0.57 9.98 -23.89
C VAL A 91 -1.94 10.30 -24.49
N ARG A 92 -2.17 11.53 -24.99
CA ARG A 92 -3.43 11.94 -25.63
C ARG A 92 -3.77 11.07 -26.82
N TYR A 93 -2.82 10.79 -27.71
CA TYR A 93 -3.06 9.91 -28.86
C TYR A 93 -3.58 8.52 -28.46
N VAL A 94 -3.04 7.94 -27.39
CA VAL A 94 -3.49 6.63 -26.92
C VAL A 94 -4.81 6.73 -26.15
N ALA A 95 -5.04 7.82 -25.42
CA ALA A 95 -6.29 8.08 -24.71
C ALA A 95 -7.48 8.19 -25.66
N ASP A 96 -7.29 8.80 -26.83
CA ASP A 96 -8.35 8.99 -27.82
C ASP A 96 -8.87 7.66 -28.40
N TYR A 97 -8.04 6.61 -28.46
CA TYR A 97 -8.46 5.28 -28.89
C TYR A 97 -9.42 4.58 -27.94
N VAL A 98 -9.40 4.92 -26.65
CA VAL A 98 -10.16 4.21 -25.62
C VAL A 98 -11.27 5.06 -25.00
N ARG A 99 -11.33 6.34 -25.34
CA ARG A 99 -12.41 7.22 -24.87
C ARG A 99 -13.75 6.78 -25.44
N GLY A 100 -14.78 6.68 -24.59
CA GLY A 100 -16.15 6.26 -24.95
C GLY A 100 -16.36 4.76 -25.14
N LYS A 101 -15.31 3.94 -24.96
CA LYS A 101 -15.39 2.47 -25.08
C LYS A 101 -15.69 1.82 -23.71
N ASP A 102 -16.22 0.61 -23.76
CA ASP A 102 -16.42 -0.20 -22.55
C ASP A 102 -15.08 -0.58 -21.94
N VAL A 103 -15.05 -0.72 -20.61
CA VAL A 103 -13.79 -0.93 -19.89
C VAL A 103 -13.09 -2.22 -20.36
N ALA A 104 -13.85 -3.29 -20.61
CA ALA A 104 -13.30 -4.56 -21.10
C ALA A 104 -12.63 -4.40 -22.47
N GLU A 105 -13.29 -3.73 -23.41
CA GLU A 105 -12.75 -3.44 -24.74
C GLU A 105 -11.54 -2.51 -24.67
N ALA A 106 -11.61 -1.46 -23.86
CA ALA A 106 -10.52 -0.52 -23.67
C ALA A 106 -9.24 -1.22 -23.19
N LEU A 107 -9.37 -2.13 -22.23
CA LEU A 107 -8.23 -2.91 -21.75
C LEU A 107 -7.68 -3.89 -22.80
N ALA A 108 -8.55 -4.51 -23.61
CA ALA A 108 -8.15 -5.39 -24.70
C ALA A 108 -7.39 -4.63 -25.80
N ILE A 109 -7.88 -3.45 -26.19
CA ILE A 109 -7.21 -2.57 -27.14
C ILE A 109 -5.83 -2.16 -26.62
N LEU A 110 -5.74 -1.70 -25.37
CA LEU A 110 -4.49 -1.23 -24.78
C LEU A 110 -3.42 -2.31 -24.65
N LYS A 111 -3.80 -3.58 -24.52
CA LYS A 111 -2.86 -4.72 -24.55
C LYS A 111 -2.20 -4.89 -25.92
N ASN A 112 -2.92 -4.61 -26.99
CA ASN A 112 -2.43 -4.76 -28.36
C ASN A 112 -1.69 -3.51 -28.88
N VAL A 113 -1.87 -2.36 -28.23
CA VAL A 113 -1.20 -1.11 -28.63
C VAL A 113 0.26 -1.11 -28.17
N ASN A 114 1.20 -1.21 -29.09
CA ASN A 114 2.64 -1.15 -28.80
C ASN A 114 3.13 0.30 -28.59
N LYS A 115 2.65 0.96 -27.53
CA LYS A 115 3.06 2.31 -27.12
C LYS A 115 3.32 2.33 -25.62
N VAL A 116 4.38 3.01 -25.20
CA VAL A 116 4.74 3.17 -23.77
C VAL A 116 3.60 3.78 -22.94
N ALA A 117 2.76 4.62 -23.55
CA ALA A 117 1.62 5.24 -22.90
C ALA A 117 0.47 4.26 -22.60
N ALA A 118 0.39 3.11 -23.28
CA ALA A 118 -0.69 2.15 -23.12
C ALA A 118 -0.73 1.54 -21.70
N LEU A 119 0.42 1.15 -21.14
CA LEU A 119 0.52 0.56 -19.80
C LEU A 119 0.01 1.47 -18.68
N PRO A 120 0.43 2.75 -18.57
CA PRO A 120 -0.09 3.65 -17.55
C PRO A 120 -1.59 3.90 -17.67
N ILE A 121 -2.11 4.03 -18.90
CA ILE A 121 -3.54 4.24 -19.16
C ILE A 121 -4.33 2.98 -18.76
N ALA A 122 -3.87 1.78 -19.13
CA ALA A 122 -4.51 0.53 -18.75
C ALA A 122 -4.61 0.37 -17.22
N LYS A 123 -3.52 0.69 -16.49
CA LYS A 123 -3.51 0.67 -15.02
C LYS A 123 -4.49 1.70 -14.43
N ALA A 124 -4.57 2.89 -15.02
CA ALA A 124 -5.49 3.93 -14.57
C ALA A 124 -6.96 3.53 -14.77
N ILE A 125 -7.30 2.94 -15.93
CA ILE A 125 -8.64 2.43 -16.21
C ILE A 125 -9.00 1.28 -15.26
N ALA A 126 -8.10 0.33 -15.05
CA ALA A 126 -8.31 -0.78 -14.12
C ALA A 126 -8.53 -0.28 -12.67
N SER A 127 -7.78 0.73 -12.24
CA SER A 127 -7.96 1.36 -10.94
C SER A 127 -9.29 2.12 -10.83
N ALA A 128 -9.70 2.85 -11.88
CA ALA A 128 -10.98 3.55 -11.91
C ALA A 128 -12.16 2.56 -11.88
N ALA A 129 -12.07 1.43 -12.60
CA ALA A 129 -13.06 0.36 -12.58
C ALA A 129 -13.15 -0.31 -11.20
N ALA A 130 -12.00 -0.57 -10.56
CA ALA A 130 -11.98 -1.09 -9.19
C ALA A 130 -12.62 -0.11 -8.18
N ASN A 131 -12.37 1.20 -8.32
CA ASN A 131 -13.03 2.21 -7.52
C ASN A 131 -14.55 2.23 -7.75
N ALA A 132 -15.01 2.05 -9.00
CA ALA A 132 -16.41 1.97 -9.35
C ALA A 132 -17.12 0.78 -8.65
N THR A 133 -16.52 -0.40 -8.74
CA THR A 133 -17.10 -1.62 -8.16
C THR A 133 -17.01 -1.66 -6.65
N ASN A 134 -15.84 -1.34 -6.08
CA ASN A 134 -15.60 -1.53 -4.64
C ASN A 134 -16.17 -0.40 -3.78
N ASN A 135 -16.11 0.85 -4.27
CA ASN A 135 -16.50 2.02 -3.48
C ASN A 135 -17.94 2.47 -3.78
N PHE A 136 -18.41 2.26 -5.00
CA PHE A 136 -19.73 2.76 -5.46
C PHE A 136 -20.69 1.66 -5.84
N GLY A 137 -20.29 0.37 -5.78
CA GLY A 137 -21.16 -0.77 -6.06
C GLY A 137 -21.68 -0.85 -7.51
N MET A 138 -20.98 -0.20 -8.46
CA MET A 138 -21.37 -0.20 -9.87
C MET A 138 -21.14 -1.57 -10.52
N GLU A 139 -21.97 -1.95 -11.47
CA GLU A 139 -21.86 -3.19 -12.23
C GLU A 139 -20.69 -3.12 -13.22
N LYS A 140 -19.74 -4.04 -13.08
CA LYS A 140 -18.51 -4.07 -13.86
C LYS A 140 -18.73 -4.16 -15.37
N ASP A 141 -19.75 -4.89 -15.80
CA ASP A 141 -20.04 -5.16 -17.22
C ASP A 141 -20.67 -3.96 -17.93
N LYS A 142 -21.28 -3.04 -17.18
CA LYS A 142 -21.88 -1.81 -17.70
C LYS A 142 -20.94 -0.60 -17.68
N LEU A 143 -19.69 -0.77 -17.19
CA LEU A 143 -18.76 0.33 -17.07
C LEU A 143 -18.15 0.73 -18.42
N TYR A 144 -18.16 2.02 -18.71
CA TYR A 144 -17.49 2.60 -19.87
C TYR A 144 -16.59 3.77 -19.49
N VAL A 145 -15.59 4.04 -20.30
CA VAL A 145 -14.64 5.14 -20.12
C VAL A 145 -15.28 6.43 -20.63
N ALA A 146 -15.82 7.25 -19.72
CA ALA A 146 -16.49 8.49 -20.07
C ALA A 146 -15.48 9.55 -20.53
N GLU A 147 -14.45 9.81 -19.71
CA GLU A 147 -13.48 10.85 -19.96
C GLU A 147 -12.07 10.39 -19.60
N ILE A 148 -11.10 10.80 -20.41
CA ILE A 148 -9.68 10.73 -20.09
C ILE A 148 -9.09 12.13 -20.29
N GLN A 149 -8.69 12.75 -19.18
CA GLN A 149 -8.03 14.05 -19.19
C GLN A 149 -6.52 13.86 -19.01
N VAL A 150 -5.74 14.51 -19.87
CA VAL A 150 -4.29 14.45 -19.85
C VAL A 150 -3.73 15.85 -19.65
N GLY A 151 -3.20 16.09 -18.46
CA GLY A 151 -2.54 17.34 -18.08
C GLY A 151 -1.03 17.28 -18.25
N ASP A 152 -0.39 18.45 -18.29
CA ASP A 152 1.06 18.58 -18.24
C ASP A 152 1.53 18.35 -16.80
N GLY A 153 2.54 17.49 -16.64
CA GLY A 153 3.18 17.21 -15.36
C GLY A 153 4.51 17.94 -15.20
N LEU A 154 5.31 17.47 -14.25
CA LEU A 154 6.61 18.05 -13.93
C LEU A 154 7.53 18.08 -15.16
N ARG A 155 8.19 19.22 -15.38
CA ARG A 155 9.19 19.42 -16.43
C ARG A 155 10.58 19.30 -15.87
N ILE A 156 11.31 18.25 -16.21
CA ILE A 156 12.64 17.97 -15.69
C ILE A 156 13.68 18.47 -16.69
N LYS A 157 14.41 19.52 -16.33
CA LYS A 157 15.50 20.08 -17.14
C LYS A 157 16.73 19.16 -17.05
N ARG A 158 17.37 18.87 -18.19
CA ARG A 158 18.60 18.07 -18.31
C ARG A 158 19.49 18.68 -19.37
N TYR A 159 20.75 18.27 -19.41
CA TYR A 159 21.72 18.66 -20.41
C TYR A 159 22.14 17.45 -21.24
N ILE A 160 22.30 17.65 -22.54
CA ILE A 160 22.88 16.69 -23.46
C ILE A 160 24.23 17.22 -23.90
N PRO A 161 25.33 16.47 -23.76
CA PRO A 161 26.62 16.86 -24.27
C PRO A 161 26.59 16.90 -25.80
N ARG A 162 27.23 17.91 -26.39
CA ARG A 162 27.35 18.11 -27.82
C ARG A 162 28.82 18.24 -28.23
N ALA A 163 29.05 18.41 -29.55
CA ALA A 163 30.38 18.59 -30.10
C ALA A 163 31.11 19.78 -29.48
N LYS A 164 32.44 19.72 -29.49
CA LYS A 164 33.34 20.78 -28.98
C LYS A 164 33.10 21.13 -27.49
N GLY A 165 32.70 20.15 -26.68
CA GLY A 165 32.47 20.35 -25.24
C GLY A 165 31.25 21.23 -24.89
N SER A 166 30.43 21.61 -25.85
CA SER A 166 29.18 22.36 -25.60
C SER A 166 28.09 21.47 -25.00
N ALA A 167 27.15 22.06 -24.26
CA ALA A 167 25.99 21.36 -23.71
C ALA A 167 24.68 22.02 -24.17
N SER A 168 23.73 21.20 -24.59
CA SER A 168 22.40 21.65 -24.99
C SER A 168 21.35 21.25 -23.96
N GLY A 169 20.48 22.16 -23.57
CA GLY A 169 19.39 21.93 -22.65
C GLY A 169 18.30 21.03 -23.25
N ILE A 170 17.84 20.04 -22.51
CA ILE A 170 16.67 19.22 -22.83
C ILE A 170 15.66 19.24 -21.70
N ILE A 171 14.37 19.21 -22.04
CA ILE A 171 13.28 19.14 -21.08
C ILE A 171 12.59 17.78 -21.23
N LYS A 172 12.70 16.92 -20.20
CA LYS A 172 11.89 15.70 -20.08
C LYS A 172 10.54 16.10 -19.48
N ARG A 173 9.46 15.88 -20.24
CA ARG A 173 8.10 16.22 -19.83
C ARG A 173 7.38 15.01 -19.29
N ASN A 174 6.76 15.15 -18.14
CA ASN A 174 5.83 14.18 -17.57
C ASN A 174 4.39 14.59 -17.87
N SER A 175 3.45 13.71 -17.61
CA SER A 175 2.02 13.97 -17.74
C SER A 175 1.26 13.52 -16.49
N HIS A 176 0.14 14.18 -16.23
CA HIS A 176 -0.88 13.75 -15.27
C HIS A 176 -2.05 13.16 -16.03
N LEU A 177 -2.64 12.11 -15.49
CA LEU A 177 -3.75 11.41 -16.10
C LEU A 177 -4.91 11.34 -15.14
N THR A 178 -6.10 11.76 -15.57
CA THR A 178 -7.36 11.60 -14.85
C THR A 178 -8.29 10.77 -15.71
N VAL A 179 -8.74 9.65 -15.20
CA VAL A 179 -9.70 8.76 -15.86
C VAL A 179 -11.02 8.80 -15.11
N VAL A 180 -12.10 9.01 -15.82
CA VAL A 180 -13.48 8.98 -15.31
C VAL A 180 -14.21 7.84 -15.98
N VAL A 181 -14.74 6.93 -15.17
CA VAL A 181 -15.57 5.79 -15.59
C VAL A 181 -16.99 6.01 -15.12
N LYS A 182 -17.96 5.71 -15.95
CA LYS A 182 -19.41 5.79 -15.65
C LYS A 182 -20.10 4.48 -16.00
N GLU A 183 -21.25 4.26 -15.41
CA GLU A 183 -22.13 3.16 -15.76
C GLU A 183 -23.04 3.58 -16.94
N ARG A 184 -23.18 2.69 -17.92
CA ARG A 184 -24.12 2.89 -19.04
C ARG A 184 -25.53 2.55 -18.56
N LYS A 185 -26.42 3.54 -18.59
CA LYS A 185 -27.84 3.38 -18.28
C LYS A 185 -28.58 2.64 -19.40
#